data_71aec50671d45e99416e9e368e02a53f
#
_entry.id   71aec50671d45e99416e9e368e02a53f
#
_cell.length_a   1.000
_cell.length_b   1.000
_cell.length_c   1.000
_cell.angle_alpha   90.00
_cell.angle_beta   90.00
_cell.angle_gamma   90.00
#
_symmetry.space_group_name_H-M   'P 1'
#
loop_
_entity.id
_entity.type
_entity.pdbx_description
1 polymer ?
#
loop_
_entity_poly.entity_id
_entity_poly.type
_entity_poly.pdbx_seq_one_letter_code
_entity_poly.pdbx_strand_id
1 'polypeptide(L)'
;LNGKVYAFLDNRQDVYQRWSGENIGEGSPLVPIHVDDNLRNTKSIARTFKEIIGNNVKLRGGEGLPVRFVQCSTEDAVDVASDCVDRLIDEGWANNQIALLTTNRRHPIHQDHYDQGIIDTEYWPAFHAREEEFYGHVLGFKGLERSVVILCVNGFRDISRATEQLYVGFSRARSLLVVVGDRELIDQA
;
A
#
# COMPACT_ATOMS: atom_id res chain seq x y z
N LEU A 1 -22.96 -17.95 24.65
CA LEU A 1 -22.16 -18.21 23.44
C LEU A 1 -20.74 -18.54 23.85
N ASN A 2 -20.34 -19.82 23.80
CA ASN A 2 -18.96 -20.26 24.06
C ASN A 2 -18.16 -20.16 22.75
N GLY A 3 -17.85 -18.95 22.29
CA GLY A 3 -17.03 -18.70 21.11
C GLY A 3 -15.61 -18.29 21.51
N LYS A 4 -14.62 -18.65 20.67
CA LYS A 4 -13.26 -18.11 20.75
C LYS A 4 -13.21 -16.81 19.95
N VAL A 5 -12.61 -15.77 20.53
CA VAL A 5 -12.40 -14.48 19.84
C VAL A 5 -10.92 -14.32 19.54
N TYR A 6 -10.62 -13.97 18.30
CA TYR A 6 -9.28 -13.62 17.84
C TYR A 6 -9.33 -12.20 17.27
N ALA A 7 -8.39 -11.35 17.65
CA ALA A 7 -8.23 -10.01 17.11
C ALA A 7 -6.85 -9.86 16.50
N PHE A 8 -6.78 -9.36 15.25
CA PHE A 8 -5.54 -9.06 14.55
C PHE A 8 -5.44 -7.54 14.40
N LEU A 9 -4.38 -6.96 14.91
CA LEU A 9 -4.18 -5.51 14.98
C LEU A 9 -2.83 -5.12 14.40
N ASP A 10 -2.81 -4.03 13.65
CA ASP A 10 -1.60 -3.33 13.23
C ASP A 10 -1.80 -1.83 13.53
N ASN A 11 -1.27 -1.38 14.65
CA ASN A 11 -1.43 0.00 15.12
C ASN A 11 -0.80 1.03 14.17
N ARG A 12 0.14 0.61 13.30
CA ARG A 12 0.81 1.48 12.31
C ARG A 12 -0.01 1.70 11.05
N GLN A 13 -1.12 0.99 10.90
CA GLN A 13 -2.06 1.13 9.79
C GLN A 13 -3.37 1.80 10.19
N ASP A 14 -3.40 2.57 11.29
CA ASP A 14 -4.61 3.31 11.68
C ASP A 14 -4.78 4.62 10.88
N VAL A 15 -4.81 4.46 9.56
CA VAL A 15 -4.98 5.57 8.60
C VAL A 15 -6.34 6.29 8.73
N TYR A 16 -7.28 5.73 9.48
CA TYR A 16 -8.59 6.36 9.72
C TYR A 16 -8.74 6.96 11.10
N GLN A 17 -7.71 6.83 11.97
CA GLN A 17 -7.70 7.32 13.35
C GLN A 17 -8.99 6.97 14.12
N ARG A 18 -9.51 5.77 13.90
CA ARG A 18 -10.76 5.31 14.53
C ARG A 18 -10.57 4.77 15.94
N TRP A 19 -9.32 4.63 16.38
CA TRP A 19 -8.97 4.12 17.69
C TRP A 19 -8.67 5.30 18.62
N SER A 20 -9.55 5.52 19.57
CA SER A 20 -9.38 6.52 20.63
C SER A 20 -8.52 5.98 21.78
N GLY A 21 -7.27 5.64 21.52
CA GLY A 21 -6.24 5.53 22.57
C GLY A 21 -6.35 4.40 23.59
N GLU A 22 -7.36 3.56 23.57
CA GLU A 22 -7.40 2.38 24.44
C GLU A 22 -6.63 1.23 23.76
N ASN A 23 -5.47 0.89 24.31
CA ASN A 23 -4.75 -0.31 23.94
C ASN A 23 -5.63 -1.53 24.20
N ILE A 24 -6.05 -2.27 23.16
CA ILE A 24 -6.79 -3.53 23.33
C ILE A 24 -6.01 -4.52 24.22
N GLY A 25 -4.73 -4.30 24.45
CA GLY A 25 -3.90 -5.15 25.32
C GLY A 25 -4.05 -4.87 26.81
N GLU A 26 -4.39 -3.64 27.23
CA GLU A 26 -4.51 -3.29 28.64
C GLU A 26 -5.97 -3.38 29.09
N GLY A 27 -6.29 -4.44 29.85
CA GLY A 27 -7.65 -4.70 30.37
C GLY A 27 -8.51 -5.64 29.52
N SER A 28 -8.05 -6.08 28.34
CA SER A 28 -8.72 -7.11 27.55
C SER A 28 -8.40 -8.52 28.10
N PRO A 29 -9.37 -9.45 28.14
CA PRO A 29 -9.11 -10.85 28.48
C PRO A 29 -8.33 -11.61 27.38
N LEU A 30 -7.92 -10.93 26.32
CA LEU A 30 -7.16 -11.52 25.20
C LEU A 30 -5.68 -11.63 25.55
N VAL A 31 -5.07 -12.77 25.19
CA VAL A 31 -3.63 -12.98 25.33
C VAL A 31 -2.94 -12.35 24.12
N PRO A 32 -2.08 -11.31 24.30
CA PRO A 32 -1.37 -10.70 23.20
C PRO A 32 -0.29 -11.65 22.66
N ILE A 33 -0.28 -11.85 21.32
CA ILE A 33 0.77 -12.55 20.60
C ILE A 33 1.39 -11.56 19.62
N HIS A 34 2.67 -11.22 19.82
CA HIS A 34 3.40 -10.34 18.91
C HIS A 34 3.95 -11.13 17.73
N VAL A 35 3.72 -10.62 16.52
CA VAL A 35 4.28 -11.17 15.28
C VAL A 35 5.33 -10.20 14.77
N ASP A 36 6.61 -10.53 14.99
CA ASP A 36 7.74 -9.66 14.67
C ASP A 36 8.41 -10.01 13.33
N ASP A 37 7.94 -11.05 12.65
CA ASP A 37 8.53 -11.51 11.39
C ASP A 37 7.78 -10.92 10.19
N ASN A 38 8.49 -10.17 9.33
CA ASN A 38 7.98 -9.77 8.03
C ASN A 38 8.32 -10.83 6.98
N LEU A 39 7.30 -11.58 6.58
CA LEU A 39 7.37 -12.64 5.57
C LEU A 39 6.72 -12.23 4.24
N ARG A 40 5.97 -11.13 4.22
CA ARG A 40 5.20 -10.67 3.07
C ARG A 40 6.07 -10.02 2.01
N ASN A 41 6.89 -9.08 2.44
CA ASN A 41 7.68 -8.25 1.54
C ASN A 41 9.08 -8.83 1.36
N THR A 42 9.71 -8.57 0.22
CA THR A 42 11.15 -8.77 0.07
C THR A 42 11.92 -7.86 1.02
N LYS A 43 13.18 -8.21 1.32
CA LYS A 43 14.02 -7.37 2.18
C LYS A 43 14.25 -5.98 1.61
N SER A 44 14.41 -5.88 0.28
CA SER A 44 14.55 -4.58 -0.40
C SER A 44 13.35 -3.68 -0.14
N ILE A 45 12.13 -4.19 -0.28
CA ILE A 45 10.90 -3.44 0.00
C ILE A 45 10.79 -3.13 1.49
N ALA A 46 10.99 -4.12 2.36
CA ALA A 46 10.81 -3.93 3.79
C ALA A 46 11.79 -2.90 4.40
N ARG A 47 12.97 -2.71 3.80
CA ARG A 47 13.92 -1.67 4.22
C ARG A 47 13.41 -0.26 3.98
N THR A 48 12.55 -0.01 2.98
CA THR A 48 12.02 1.35 2.71
C THR A 48 11.14 1.88 3.83
N PHE A 49 10.51 0.98 4.59
CA PHE A 49 9.64 1.37 5.71
C PHE A 49 10.12 0.83 7.07
N LYS A 50 11.40 0.41 7.14
CA LYS A 50 11.97 -0.16 8.37
C LYS A 50 11.92 0.82 9.55
N GLU A 51 12.16 2.09 9.31
CA GLU A 51 12.11 3.12 10.34
C GLU A 51 10.69 3.30 10.91
N ILE A 52 9.68 3.15 10.05
CA ILE A 52 8.27 3.24 10.46
C ILE A 52 7.88 2.03 11.32
N ILE A 53 8.31 0.81 10.94
CA ILE A 53 7.94 -0.42 11.68
C ILE A 53 8.79 -0.67 12.92
N GLY A 54 9.91 0.03 13.04
CA GLY A 54 10.86 -0.11 14.15
C GLY A 54 11.83 -1.29 13.99
N ASN A 55 12.88 -1.27 14.81
CA ASN A 55 14.02 -2.19 14.68
C ASN A 55 13.74 -3.64 15.12
N ASN A 56 12.62 -3.90 15.80
CA ASN A 56 12.31 -5.23 16.34
C ASN A 56 11.76 -6.19 15.28
N VAL A 57 11.35 -5.68 14.11
CA VAL A 57 10.79 -6.51 13.05
C VAL A 57 11.91 -7.22 12.28
N LYS A 58 11.83 -8.55 12.23
CA LYS A 58 12.78 -9.40 11.52
C LYS A 58 12.35 -9.55 10.05
N LEU A 59 13.23 -9.16 9.13
CA LEU A 59 13.01 -9.28 7.70
C LEU A 59 13.36 -10.70 7.26
N ARG A 60 12.36 -11.54 7.05
CA ARG A 60 12.53 -12.98 6.70
C ARG A 60 12.36 -13.27 5.22
N GLY A 61 11.84 -12.33 4.42
CA GLY A 61 11.72 -12.49 2.97
C GLY A 61 13.09 -12.66 2.29
N GLY A 62 13.07 -13.08 1.02
CA GLY A 62 14.25 -13.06 0.14
C GLY A 62 14.73 -11.62 -0.11
N GLU A 63 15.92 -11.44 -0.70
CA GLU A 63 16.45 -10.10 -0.98
C GLU A 63 15.53 -9.32 -1.91
N GLY A 64 15.08 -9.94 -3.00
CA GLY A 64 14.15 -9.36 -3.96
C GLY A 64 14.79 -8.35 -4.91
N LEU A 65 13.95 -7.77 -5.76
CA LEU A 65 14.36 -6.71 -6.69
C LEU A 65 14.57 -5.39 -5.92
N PRO A 66 15.50 -4.53 -6.38
CA PRO A 66 15.66 -3.20 -5.84
C PRO A 66 14.36 -2.39 -5.97
N VAL A 67 14.04 -1.58 -4.97
CA VAL A 67 12.96 -0.60 -5.08
C VAL A 67 13.38 0.45 -6.11
N ARG A 68 12.46 0.78 -7.03
CA ARG A 68 12.66 1.79 -8.06
C ARG A 68 12.04 3.10 -7.60
N PHE A 69 12.76 4.19 -7.82
CA PHE A 69 12.26 5.53 -7.58
C PHE A 69 12.27 6.32 -8.88
N VAL A 70 11.13 6.93 -9.21
CA VAL A 70 10.95 7.76 -10.41
C VAL A 70 10.58 9.18 -9.95
N GLN A 71 11.55 10.11 -10.08
CA GLN A 71 11.36 11.50 -9.69
C GLN A 71 10.47 12.22 -10.70
N CYS A 72 9.45 12.92 -10.21
CA CYS A 72 8.61 13.84 -11.00
C CYS A 72 7.92 14.84 -10.06
N SER A 73 7.26 15.85 -10.64
CA SER A 73 6.38 16.75 -9.88
C SER A 73 5.12 16.04 -9.40
N THR A 74 4.44 16.59 -8.41
CA THR A 74 3.14 16.05 -7.95
C THR A 74 2.05 16.16 -9.00
N GLU A 75 2.13 17.15 -9.89
CA GLU A 75 1.21 17.37 -11.00
C GLU A 75 1.33 16.26 -12.04
N ASP A 76 2.56 15.87 -12.38
CA ASP A 76 2.88 14.88 -13.41
C ASP A 76 2.83 13.43 -12.89
N ALA A 77 2.74 13.25 -11.57
CA ALA A 77 2.93 11.95 -10.94
C ALA A 77 1.97 10.86 -11.44
N VAL A 78 0.73 11.21 -11.77
CA VAL A 78 -0.26 10.24 -12.27
C VAL A 78 0.12 9.75 -13.67
N ASP A 79 0.49 10.66 -14.56
CA ASP A 79 0.86 10.33 -15.94
C ASP A 79 2.16 9.51 -15.96
N VAL A 80 3.18 9.95 -15.20
CA VAL A 80 4.45 9.22 -15.04
C VAL A 80 4.23 7.83 -14.43
N ALA A 81 3.31 7.69 -13.48
CA ALA A 81 2.98 6.39 -12.91
C ALA A 81 2.27 5.48 -13.91
N SER A 82 1.41 6.02 -14.78
CA SER A 82 0.79 5.29 -15.88
C SER A 82 1.84 4.78 -16.87
N ASP A 83 2.79 5.62 -17.29
CA ASP A 83 3.93 5.21 -18.11
C ASP A 83 4.76 4.07 -17.47
N CYS A 84 4.82 4.04 -16.13
CA CYS A 84 5.49 2.95 -15.42
C CYS A 84 4.71 1.62 -15.52
N VAL A 85 3.38 1.64 -15.63
CA VAL A 85 2.58 0.43 -15.89
C VAL A 85 2.97 -0.16 -17.22
N ASP A 86 2.96 0.65 -18.29
CA ASP A 86 3.29 0.21 -19.65
C ASP A 86 4.71 -0.37 -19.71
N ARG A 87 5.68 0.31 -19.11
CA ARG A 87 7.08 -0.18 -19.04
C ARG A 87 7.20 -1.52 -18.32
N LEU A 88 6.45 -1.74 -17.24
CA LEU A 88 6.48 -3.00 -16.52
C LEU A 88 5.86 -4.13 -17.34
N ILE A 89 4.82 -3.86 -18.11
CA ILE A 89 4.23 -4.81 -19.07
C ILE A 89 5.26 -5.17 -20.15
N ASP A 90 5.95 -4.18 -20.71
CA ASP A 90 7.04 -4.37 -21.69
C ASP A 90 8.22 -5.17 -21.11
N GLU A 91 8.49 -5.04 -19.81
CA GLU A 91 9.49 -5.83 -19.08
C GLU A 91 9.03 -7.29 -18.83
N GLY A 92 7.78 -7.63 -19.16
CA GLY A 92 7.22 -8.99 -19.06
C GLY A 92 6.41 -9.26 -17.79
N TRP A 93 6.06 -8.23 -16.99
CA TRP A 93 5.10 -8.40 -15.91
C TRP A 93 3.70 -8.58 -16.49
N ALA A 94 2.94 -9.55 -15.98
CA ALA A 94 1.55 -9.69 -16.39
C ALA A 94 0.69 -8.57 -15.77
N ASN A 95 -0.30 -8.09 -16.53
CA ASN A 95 -1.21 -7.01 -16.09
C ASN A 95 -1.78 -7.27 -14.70
N ASN A 96 -2.27 -8.47 -14.46
CA ASN A 96 -2.86 -8.88 -13.18
C ASN A 96 -1.88 -8.91 -11.99
N GLN A 97 -0.60 -8.73 -12.22
CA GLN A 97 0.42 -8.64 -11.17
C GLN A 97 0.65 -7.20 -10.71
N ILE A 98 0.15 -6.20 -11.44
CA ILE A 98 0.43 -4.79 -11.24
C ILE A 98 -0.74 -4.10 -10.54
N ALA A 99 -0.44 -3.24 -9.57
CA ALA A 99 -1.37 -2.25 -9.02
C ALA A 99 -0.72 -0.88 -8.98
N LEU A 100 -1.41 0.14 -9.51
CA LEU A 100 -1.07 1.54 -9.36
C LEU A 100 -1.96 2.14 -8.26
N LEU A 101 -1.32 2.67 -7.21
CA LEU A 101 -2.00 3.23 -6.04
C LEU A 101 -1.65 4.70 -5.89
N THR A 102 -2.64 5.58 -5.81
CA THR A 102 -2.46 7.02 -5.58
C THR A 102 -2.59 7.38 -4.09
N THR A 103 -1.91 8.43 -3.66
CA THR A 103 -1.97 8.92 -2.26
C THR A 103 -2.96 10.06 -2.05
N ASN A 104 -3.35 10.79 -3.11
CA ASN A 104 -4.23 11.95 -3.03
C ASN A 104 -5.37 11.84 -4.05
N ARG A 105 -5.25 12.49 -5.23
CA ARG A 105 -6.28 12.38 -6.27
C ARG A 105 -6.28 10.99 -6.87
N ARG A 106 -7.48 10.44 -7.13
CA ARG A 106 -7.61 9.15 -7.79
C ARG A 106 -7.04 9.18 -9.20
N HIS A 107 -6.53 8.06 -9.65
CA HIS A 107 -6.24 7.84 -11.07
C HIS A 107 -7.54 7.98 -11.89
N PRO A 108 -7.51 8.52 -13.13
CA PRO A 108 -8.72 8.69 -13.96
C PRO A 108 -9.56 7.42 -14.09
N ILE A 109 -8.95 6.28 -14.39
CA ILE A 109 -9.66 4.98 -14.48
C ILE A 109 -10.39 4.64 -13.17
N HIS A 110 -9.77 4.84 -12.01
CA HIS A 110 -10.42 4.62 -10.72
C HIS A 110 -11.54 5.64 -10.45
N GLN A 111 -11.35 6.89 -10.87
CA GLN A 111 -12.36 7.94 -10.73
C GLN A 111 -13.60 7.63 -11.58
N ASP A 112 -13.40 7.16 -12.81
CA ASP A 112 -14.49 6.79 -13.71
C ASP A 112 -15.39 5.70 -13.11
N HIS A 113 -14.80 4.65 -12.51
CA HIS A 113 -15.59 3.63 -11.81
C HIS A 113 -16.39 4.21 -10.63
N TYR A 114 -15.79 5.18 -9.93
CA TYR A 114 -16.46 5.85 -8.81
C TYR A 114 -17.64 6.71 -9.29
N ASP A 115 -17.44 7.48 -10.36
CA ASP A 115 -18.45 8.38 -10.92
C ASP A 115 -19.63 7.62 -11.55
N GLN A 116 -19.35 6.43 -12.11
CA GLN A 116 -20.36 5.53 -12.64
C GLN A 116 -21.10 4.73 -11.56
N GLY A 117 -20.64 4.77 -10.31
CA GLY A 117 -21.25 4.02 -9.21
C GLY A 117 -21.08 2.51 -9.28
N ILE A 118 -20.06 2.03 -10.02
CA ILE A 118 -19.80 0.58 -10.25
C ILE A 118 -18.67 0.01 -9.38
N ILE A 119 -18.33 0.68 -8.30
CA ILE A 119 -17.26 0.25 -7.38
C ILE A 119 -17.48 -1.17 -6.84
N ASP A 120 -18.70 -1.47 -6.39
CA ASP A 120 -18.99 -2.76 -5.79
C ASP A 120 -19.35 -3.84 -6.83
N THR A 121 -19.82 -3.43 -8.02
CA THR A 121 -20.33 -4.35 -9.05
C THR A 121 -19.28 -4.74 -10.09
N GLU A 122 -18.30 -3.89 -10.36
CA GLU A 122 -17.28 -4.14 -11.38
C GLU A 122 -15.86 -3.97 -10.85
N TYR A 123 -15.55 -2.86 -10.19
CA TYR A 123 -14.19 -2.53 -9.75
C TYR A 123 -13.59 -3.55 -8.76
N TRP A 124 -14.29 -3.87 -7.66
CA TRP A 124 -13.80 -4.88 -6.73
C TRP A 124 -13.89 -6.30 -7.26
N PRO A 125 -14.95 -6.71 -7.99
CA PRO A 125 -14.96 -7.99 -8.70
C PRO A 125 -13.78 -8.16 -9.67
N ALA A 126 -13.44 -7.15 -10.48
CA ALA A 126 -12.28 -7.18 -11.39
C ALA A 126 -10.95 -7.35 -10.63
N PHE A 127 -10.78 -6.66 -9.49
CA PHE A 127 -9.62 -6.86 -8.62
C PHE A 127 -9.47 -8.33 -8.18
N HIS A 128 -10.55 -8.97 -7.79
CA HIS A 128 -10.54 -10.36 -7.32
C HIS A 128 -10.41 -11.37 -8.45
N ALA A 129 -10.96 -11.07 -9.63
CA ALA A 129 -10.83 -11.90 -10.83
C ALA A 129 -9.37 -11.95 -11.34
N ARG A 130 -8.56 -10.93 -11.04
CA ARG A 130 -7.15 -10.83 -11.43
C ARG A 130 -6.94 -10.97 -12.94
N GLU A 131 -7.73 -10.27 -13.72
CA GLU A 131 -7.62 -10.33 -15.18
C GLU A 131 -6.75 -9.21 -15.72
N GLU A 132 -6.77 -8.02 -15.06
CA GLU A 132 -6.12 -6.80 -15.53
C GLU A 132 -5.28 -6.16 -14.42
N GLU A 133 -4.53 -5.12 -14.79
CA GLU A 133 -3.88 -4.22 -13.83
C GLU A 133 -4.93 -3.47 -13.02
N PHE A 134 -4.55 -3.09 -11.82
CA PHE A 134 -5.47 -2.46 -10.87
C PHE A 134 -5.08 -1.02 -10.58
N TYR A 135 -6.03 -0.11 -10.70
CA TYR A 135 -5.87 1.31 -10.37
C TYR A 135 -6.66 1.64 -9.11
N GLY A 136 -5.98 2.04 -8.05
CA GLY A 136 -6.63 2.27 -6.77
C GLY A 136 -6.10 3.47 -5.98
N HIS A 137 -6.73 3.71 -4.83
CA HIS A 137 -6.23 4.65 -3.83
C HIS A 137 -5.63 3.87 -2.65
N VAL A 138 -4.50 4.33 -2.12
CA VAL A 138 -3.75 3.66 -1.07
C VAL A 138 -4.61 3.27 0.14
N LEU A 139 -5.53 4.12 0.55
CA LEU A 139 -6.40 3.85 1.70
C LEU A 139 -7.39 2.70 1.45
N GLY A 140 -7.94 2.61 0.23
CA GLY A 140 -8.83 1.52 -0.18
C GLY A 140 -8.10 0.19 -0.33
N PHE A 141 -6.78 0.23 -0.52
CA PHE A 141 -5.94 -0.96 -0.71
C PHE A 141 -5.40 -1.55 0.61
N LYS A 142 -5.82 -1.00 1.75
CA LYS A 142 -5.45 -1.53 3.07
C LYS A 142 -5.92 -2.98 3.22
N GLY A 143 -4.99 -3.87 3.58
CA GLY A 143 -5.27 -5.31 3.71
C GLY A 143 -5.09 -6.13 2.42
N LEU A 144 -5.01 -5.49 1.27
CA LEU A 144 -4.77 -6.12 -0.02
C LEU A 144 -3.28 -6.14 -0.38
N GLU A 145 -2.92 -6.80 -1.47
CA GLU A 145 -1.54 -6.90 -1.96
C GLU A 145 -1.50 -7.24 -3.45
N ARG A 146 -0.38 -6.90 -4.10
CA ARG A 146 -0.03 -7.30 -5.47
C ARG A 146 1.46 -7.65 -5.55
N SER A 147 1.85 -8.40 -6.58
CA SER A 147 3.26 -8.70 -6.84
C SER A 147 4.06 -7.43 -7.09
N VAL A 148 3.53 -6.55 -7.89
CA VAL A 148 4.10 -5.23 -8.23
C VAL A 148 3.16 -4.14 -7.78
N VAL A 149 3.69 -3.17 -7.05
CA VAL A 149 2.95 -1.95 -6.71
C VAL A 149 3.72 -0.75 -7.23
N ILE A 150 3.01 0.11 -7.97
CA ILE A 150 3.44 1.45 -8.32
C ILE A 150 2.72 2.38 -7.33
N LEU A 151 3.47 2.97 -6.41
CA LEU A 151 2.94 3.97 -5.49
C LEU A 151 3.16 5.36 -6.10
N CYS A 152 2.09 5.94 -6.60
CA CYS A 152 2.03 7.29 -7.13
C CYS A 152 1.78 8.27 -5.98
N VAL A 153 2.85 8.97 -5.57
CA VAL A 153 2.79 10.01 -4.53
C VAL A 153 2.45 11.36 -5.20
N ASN A 154 1.18 11.54 -5.49
CA ASN A 154 0.64 12.75 -6.13
C ASN A 154 0.15 13.79 -5.10
N GLY A 155 0.83 13.88 -3.97
CA GLY A 155 0.51 14.74 -2.84
C GLY A 155 -0.20 14.02 -1.70
N PHE A 156 -0.46 14.74 -0.62
CA PHE A 156 -1.23 14.26 0.52
C PHE A 156 -2.33 15.28 0.84
N ARG A 157 -3.55 14.79 1.09
CA ARG A 157 -4.64 15.66 1.55
C ARG A 157 -4.38 16.20 2.96
N ASP A 158 -3.74 15.38 3.78
CA ASP A 158 -3.34 15.69 5.14
C ASP A 158 -1.92 15.15 5.36
N ILE A 159 -0.95 16.06 5.44
CA ILE A 159 0.47 15.72 5.58
C ILE A 159 0.76 15.00 6.90
N SER A 160 -0.01 15.25 7.95
CA SER A 160 0.17 14.57 9.24
C SER A 160 -0.07 13.06 9.18
N ARG A 161 -0.68 12.59 8.10
CA ARG A 161 -1.00 11.18 7.84
C ARG A 161 -0.19 10.58 6.70
N ALA A 162 0.76 11.32 6.18
CA ALA A 162 1.56 10.89 5.04
C ALA A 162 2.37 9.62 5.37
N THR A 163 2.98 9.56 6.55
CA THR A 163 3.77 8.40 7.00
C THR A 163 2.94 7.11 7.00
N GLU A 164 1.72 7.14 7.55
CA GLU A 164 0.84 5.97 7.53
C GLU A 164 0.42 5.58 6.11
N GLN A 165 0.14 6.56 5.25
CA GLN A 165 -0.23 6.30 3.87
C GLN A 165 0.95 5.69 3.09
N LEU A 166 2.16 6.21 3.25
CA LEU A 166 3.37 5.66 2.66
C LEU A 166 3.63 4.23 3.16
N TYR A 167 3.52 4.01 4.47
CA TYR A 167 3.68 2.67 5.04
C TYR A 167 2.65 1.69 4.46
N VAL A 168 1.37 2.08 4.38
CA VAL A 168 0.37 1.25 3.72
C VAL A 168 0.78 0.96 2.29
N GLY A 169 1.12 1.97 1.49
CA GLY A 169 1.50 1.81 0.09
C GLY A 169 2.71 0.91 -0.11
N PHE A 170 3.81 1.18 0.59
CA PHE A 170 5.05 0.40 0.48
C PHE A 170 4.84 -1.07 0.85
N SER A 171 4.07 -1.33 1.92
CA SER A 171 3.85 -2.68 2.42
C SER A 171 2.91 -3.54 1.56
N ARG A 172 2.28 -2.97 0.52
CA ARG A 172 1.38 -3.71 -0.39
C ARG A 172 2.11 -4.50 -1.47
N ALA A 173 3.35 -4.13 -1.78
CA ALA A 173 4.16 -4.80 -2.79
C ALA A 173 4.78 -6.08 -2.24
N ARG A 174 4.71 -7.18 -3.00
CA ARG A 174 5.32 -8.46 -2.61
C ARG A 174 6.69 -8.66 -3.24
N SER A 175 6.87 -8.29 -4.51
CA SER A 175 8.06 -8.60 -5.30
C SER A 175 8.81 -7.35 -5.78
N LEU A 176 8.08 -6.34 -6.25
CA LEU A 176 8.64 -5.09 -6.76
C LEU A 176 7.81 -3.91 -6.29
N LEU A 177 8.48 -2.89 -5.78
CA LEU A 177 7.90 -1.59 -5.47
C LEU A 177 8.52 -0.54 -6.40
N VAL A 178 7.67 0.24 -7.06
CA VAL A 178 8.03 1.44 -7.81
C VAL A 178 7.39 2.63 -7.09
N VAL A 179 8.17 3.63 -6.72
CA VAL A 179 7.69 4.85 -6.08
C VAL A 179 7.85 5.99 -7.07
N VAL A 180 6.75 6.64 -7.40
CA VAL A 180 6.69 7.74 -8.38
C VAL A 180 6.26 9.01 -7.65
N GLY A 181 7.03 10.08 -7.77
CA GLY A 181 6.68 11.37 -7.16
C GLY A 181 7.87 12.24 -6.80
N ASP A 182 7.62 13.30 -6.06
CA ASP A 182 8.63 14.21 -5.58
C ASP A 182 9.31 13.64 -4.32
N ARG A 183 10.63 13.47 -4.40
CA ARG A 183 11.42 12.91 -3.33
C ARG A 183 11.42 13.77 -2.08
N GLU A 184 11.46 15.09 -2.24
CA GLU A 184 11.46 16.00 -1.11
C GLU A 184 10.16 15.89 -0.31
N LEU A 185 9.02 15.75 -1.00
CA LEU A 185 7.72 15.54 -0.39
C LEU A 185 7.67 14.19 0.35
N ILE A 186 8.27 13.15 -0.22
CA ILE A 186 8.28 11.80 0.38
C ILE A 186 9.18 11.75 1.61
N ASP A 187 10.34 12.39 1.55
CA ASP A 187 11.31 12.43 2.66
C ASP A 187 10.83 13.32 3.83
N GLN A 188 9.88 14.23 3.60
CA GLN A 188 9.23 15.06 4.62
C GLN A 188 8.04 14.37 5.31
N ALA A 189 7.55 13.28 4.73
CA ALA A 189 6.36 12.56 5.19
C ALA A 189 6.69 11.50 6.25
#